data_85576fd5d0088a7aa1344f39ee64ae6a
#
_entry.id   85576fd5d0088a7aa1344f39ee64ae6a
#
_cell.length_a   1.000
_cell.length_b   1.000
_cell.length_c   1.000
_cell.angle_alpha   90.00
_cell.angle_beta   90.00
_cell.angle_gamma   90.00
#
_symmetry.space_group_name_H-M   'P 1'
#
loop_
_entity.id
_entity.type
_entity.pdbx_description
1 polymer ?
#
loop_
_entity_poly.entity_id
_entity_poly.type
_entity_poly.pdbx_seq_one_letter_code
_entity_poly.pdbx_strand_id
1 'polypeptide(L)'
;MGEKTTLEWTPNFTLTWSDFQAESNPAVFEDSHSVIKYRFTWVVDSEKIDDDIVFLINDISLFVEFHPLLSWVRQLEANESLLNHEQGNFDLAELVKRENITNLQEEFYKKHFSTRGQNDEQRKQFAKEDSGRMINEQVEKLQNLFDERSQKYQNETNYGKNFEEQSRYDLTFKQLRT
;
A
#
# COMPACT_ATOMS: atom_id res chain seq x y z
N MET A 1 10.95 9.84 -20.44
CA MET A 1 9.97 9.48 -19.40
C MET A 1 10.21 8.05 -18.97
N GLY A 2 10.55 7.83 -17.73
CA GLY A 2 10.66 6.46 -17.21
C GLY A 2 9.29 5.79 -17.24
N GLU A 3 9.20 4.57 -17.76
CA GLU A 3 8.02 3.74 -17.63
C GLU A 3 7.70 3.63 -16.14
N LYS A 4 6.44 3.86 -15.77
CA LYS A 4 5.98 3.57 -14.42
C LYS A 4 6.11 2.07 -14.18
N THR A 5 6.99 1.68 -13.27
CA THR A 5 7.22 0.28 -12.91
C THR A 5 6.14 -0.26 -11.98
N THR A 6 5.21 0.59 -11.53
CA THR A 6 4.10 0.25 -10.61
C THR A 6 2.79 0.81 -11.14
N LEU A 7 1.68 0.17 -10.73
CA LEU A 7 0.33 0.58 -11.08
C LEU A 7 -0.39 1.01 -9.80
N GLU A 8 -0.85 2.26 -9.76
CA GLU A 8 -1.58 2.80 -8.63
C GLU A 8 -3.04 2.37 -8.66
N TRP A 9 -3.57 1.97 -7.49
CA TRP A 9 -4.99 1.72 -7.34
C TRP A 9 -5.78 3.01 -7.50
N THR A 10 -6.76 3.00 -8.41
CA THR A 10 -7.77 4.06 -8.56
C THR A 10 -9.14 3.42 -8.75
N PRO A 11 -10.24 4.15 -8.47
CA PRO A 11 -11.59 3.59 -8.65
C PRO A 11 -11.91 3.13 -10.07
N ASN A 12 -11.22 3.68 -11.07
CA ASN A 12 -11.45 3.38 -12.48
C ASN A 12 -10.45 2.39 -13.08
N PHE A 13 -9.47 1.95 -12.30
CA PHE A 13 -8.45 1.02 -12.77
C PHE A 13 -8.80 -0.42 -12.41
N THR A 14 -8.62 -1.34 -13.35
CA THR A 14 -8.71 -2.78 -13.15
C THR A 14 -7.51 -3.48 -13.76
N LEU A 15 -7.03 -4.51 -13.07
CA LEU A 15 -5.92 -5.36 -13.53
C LEU A 15 -6.32 -6.17 -14.76
N THR A 16 -5.34 -6.45 -15.61
CA THR A 16 -5.42 -7.43 -16.68
C THR A 16 -4.26 -8.43 -16.51
N TRP A 17 -4.36 -9.60 -17.15
CA TRP A 17 -3.27 -10.57 -17.05
C TRP A 17 -1.95 -10.07 -17.64
N SER A 18 -1.97 -9.12 -18.56
CA SER A 18 -0.76 -8.50 -19.09
C SER A 18 0.02 -7.68 -18.04
N ASP A 19 -0.60 -7.34 -16.93
CA ASP A 19 0.06 -6.65 -15.81
C ASP A 19 0.93 -7.58 -14.95
N PHE A 20 0.75 -8.90 -15.07
CA PHE A 20 1.51 -9.93 -14.34
C PHE A 20 2.71 -10.36 -15.18
N GLN A 21 3.85 -9.70 -15.00
CA GLN A 21 4.99 -9.77 -15.92
C GLN A 21 6.17 -10.62 -15.41
N ALA A 22 6.14 -11.06 -14.14
CA ALA A 22 7.17 -11.93 -13.61
C ALA A 22 6.98 -13.38 -14.07
N GLU A 23 8.07 -14.14 -14.07
CA GLU A 23 8.00 -15.58 -14.30
C GLU A 23 7.30 -16.29 -13.13
N SER A 24 6.47 -17.28 -13.45
CA SER A 24 5.80 -18.07 -12.42
C SER A 24 6.80 -18.89 -11.61
N ASN A 25 6.51 -19.01 -10.30
CA ASN A 25 7.34 -19.81 -9.40
C ASN A 25 6.86 -21.27 -9.39
N PRO A 26 7.63 -22.24 -9.91
CA PRO A 26 7.21 -23.64 -9.95
C PRO A 26 7.26 -24.33 -8.57
N ALA A 27 7.89 -23.69 -7.58
CA ALA A 27 8.08 -24.27 -6.24
C ALA A 27 6.87 -24.07 -5.31
N VAL A 28 5.89 -23.25 -5.71
CA VAL A 28 4.68 -22.96 -4.91
C VAL A 28 3.44 -23.54 -5.59
N PHE A 29 2.40 -23.79 -4.79
CA PHE A 29 1.15 -24.38 -5.30
C PHE A 29 0.18 -23.35 -5.90
N GLU A 30 0.34 -22.09 -5.57
CA GLU A 30 -0.52 -21.01 -6.05
C GLU A 30 -0.43 -20.88 -7.58
N ASP A 31 -1.54 -20.53 -8.21
CA ASP A 31 -1.63 -20.33 -9.66
C ASP A 31 -1.26 -18.90 -10.08
N SER A 32 -1.27 -17.98 -9.14
CA SER A 32 -0.90 -16.58 -9.36
C SER A 32 -0.40 -15.95 -8.08
N HIS A 33 0.30 -14.83 -8.21
CA HIS A 33 0.79 -14.06 -7.08
C HIS A 33 0.83 -12.58 -7.46
N SER A 34 0.19 -11.74 -6.66
CA SER A 34 0.24 -10.29 -6.80
C SER A 34 1.10 -9.68 -5.69
N VAL A 35 1.99 -8.78 -6.06
CA VAL A 35 2.81 -8.01 -5.12
C VAL A 35 2.25 -6.61 -5.05
N ILE A 36 1.73 -6.25 -3.88
CA ILE A 36 1.06 -4.98 -3.62
C ILE A 36 1.71 -4.34 -2.42
N LYS A 37 2.08 -3.06 -2.55
CA LYS A 37 2.77 -2.32 -1.50
C LYS A 37 2.20 -0.92 -1.36
N TYR A 38 2.36 -0.35 -0.15
CA TYR A 38 2.01 1.02 0.14
C TYR A 38 3.20 1.94 -0.14
N ARG A 39 2.93 3.04 -0.82
CA ARG A 39 3.85 4.17 -0.98
C ARG A 39 3.27 5.37 -0.25
N PHE A 40 4.09 6.23 0.29
CA PHE A 40 3.63 7.42 0.99
C PHE A 40 4.40 8.67 0.60
N THR A 41 3.73 9.80 0.73
CA THR A 41 4.30 11.14 0.62
C THR A 41 3.93 11.94 1.85
N TRP A 42 4.72 12.95 2.17
CA TRP A 42 4.46 13.82 3.31
C TRP A 42 5.13 15.18 3.11
N VAL A 43 4.72 16.15 3.93
CA VAL A 43 5.31 17.49 3.99
C VAL A 43 5.89 17.72 5.38
N VAL A 44 7.06 18.29 5.44
CA VAL A 44 7.72 18.67 6.70
C VAL A 44 7.83 20.19 6.76
N ASP A 45 7.31 20.77 7.84
CA ASP A 45 7.41 22.18 8.14
C ASP A 45 8.28 22.41 9.38
N SER A 46 8.96 23.54 9.44
CA SER A 46 9.75 23.95 10.61
C SER A 46 9.02 25.05 11.36
N GLU A 47 9.11 25.02 12.68
CA GLU A 47 8.56 26.04 13.56
C GLU A 47 9.55 26.35 14.67
N LYS A 48 9.64 27.64 15.04
CA LYS A 48 10.42 28.08 16.19
C LYS A 48 9.50 28.27 17.38
N ILE A 49 9.75 27.49 18.44
CA ILE A 49 9.04 27.61 19.72
C ILE A 49 10.06 27.99 20.79
N ASP A 50 9.88 29.18 21.37
CA ASP A 50 10.88 29.82 22.24
C ASP A 50 12.22 29.92 21.48
N ASP A 51 13.28 29.30 21.95
CA ASP A 51 14.58 29.27 21.27
C ASP A 51 14.84 27.93 20.53
N ASP A 52 13.88 27.02 20.58
CA ASP A 52 14.00 25.72 19.96
C ASP A 52 13.36 25.69 18.55
N ILE A 53 14.03 25.02 17.60
CA ILE A 53 13.49 24.73 16.30
C ILE A 53 12.95 23.29 16.31
N VAL A 54 11.68 23.17 15.98
CA VAL A 54 10.99 21.87 15.87
C VAL A 54 10.49 21.66 14.46
N PHE A 55 10.14 20.42 14.11
CA PHE A 55 9.47 20.14 12.85
C PHE A 55 8.09 19.56 13.10
N LEU A 56 7.21 19.76 12.10
CA LEU A 56 5.87 19.20 12.04
C LEU A 56 5.74 18.39 10.77
N ILE A 57 4.89 17.37 10.84
CA ILE A 57 4.58 16.51 9.70
C ILE A 57 3.15 16.77 9.26
N ASN A 58 2.96 17.09 7.99
CA ASN A 58 1.66 17.37 7.39
C ASN A 58 1.50 16.61 6.07
N ASP A 59 0.27 16.60 5.56
CA ASP A 59 -0.07 16.10 4.23
C ASP A 59 0.46 14.68 3.95
N ILE A 60 0.31 13.79 4.93
CA ILE A 60 0.63 12.38 4.74
C ILE A 60 -0.41 11.78 3.80
N SER A 61 0.06 11.25 2.69
CA SER A 61 -0.77 10.54 1.71
C SER A 61 -0.23 9.14 1.49
N LEU A 62 -1.14 8.18 1.38
CA LEU A 62 -0.83 6.78 1.08
C LEU A 62 -1.36 6.39 -0.29
N PHE A 63 -0.57 5.63 -1.02
CA PHE A 63 -0.91 5.10 -2.34
C PHE A 63 -0.73 3.59 -2.32
N VAL A 64 -1.68 2.87 -2.89
CA VAL A 64 -1.60 1.42 -3.06
C VAL A 64 -1.06 1.14 -4.44
N GLU A 65 0.04 0.41 -4.53
CA GLU A 65 0.74 0.13 -5.78
C GLU A 65 0.88 -1.37 -6.03
N PHE A 66 0.47 -1.79 -7.21
CA PHE A 66 0.72 -3.13 -7.74
C PHE A 66 2.06 -3.13 -8.48
N HIS A 67 2.84 -4.19 -8.30
CA HIS A 67 4.17 -4.34 -8.89
C HIS A 67 4.18 -5.38 -10.01
N PRO A 68 4.01 -4.98 -11.28
CA PRO A 68 3.93 -5.91 -12.40
C PRO A 68 5.14 -6.83 -12.55
N LEU A 69 6.34 -6.29 -12.34
CA LEU A 69 7.59 -7.04 -12.51
C LEU A 69 7.83 -8.09 -11.42
N LEU A 70 7.06 -8.06 -10.35
CA LEU A 70 7.14 -9.02 -9.23
C LEU A 70 5.92 -9.94 -9.16
N SER A 71 4.89 -9.66 -9.95
CA SER A 71 3.62 -10.40 -9.96
C SER A 71 3.56 -11.35 -11.14
N TRP A 72 3.00 -12.56 -10.93
CA TRP A 72 3.00 -13.61 -11.94
C TRP A 72 1.71 -14.41 -11.92
N VAL A 73 1.46 -15.08 -13.03
CA VAL A 73 0.37 -16.06 -13.21
C VAL A 73 0.87 -17.24 -14.02
N ARG A 74 0.40 -18.45 -13.70
CA ARG A 74 0.59 -19.61 -14.56
C ARG A 74 -0.33 -19.47 -15.77
N GLN A 75 0.23 -19.45 -16.96
CA GLN A 75 -0.51 -19.16 -18.20
C GLN A 75 -1.69 -20.12 -18.42
N LEU A 76 -1.54 -21.39 -18.07
CA LEU A 76 -2.60 -22.40 -18.23
C LEU A 76 -3.75 -22.19 -17.23
N GLU A 77 -3.52 -21.48 -16.15
CA GLU A 77 -4.51 -21.22 -15.09
C GLU A 77 -5.12 -19.80 -15.19
N ALA A 78 -4.64 -19.00 -16.13
CA ALA A 78 -5.12 -17.64 -16.33
C ALA A 78 -6.56 -17.62 -16.85
N ASN A 79 -7.51 -17.22 -16.00
CA ASN A 79 -8.92 -17.07 -16.33
C ASN A 79 -9.53 -15.86 -15.62
N GLU A 80 -10.75 -15.52 -15.97
CA GLU A 80 -11.42 -14.34 -15.41
C GLU A 80 -11.70 -14.45 -13.89
N SER A 81 -12.02 -15.63 -13.41
CA SER A 81 -12.28 -15.88 -12.00
C SER A 81 -11.03 -15.65 -11.14
N LEU A 82 -9.89 -16.13 -11.59
CA LEU A 82 -8.61 -15.92 -10.92
C LEU A 82 -8.19 -14.46 -11.00
N LEU A 83 -8.42 -13.80 -12.14
CA LEU A 83 -8.13 -12.36 -12.27
C LEU A 83 -8.99 -11.52 -11.33
N ASN A 84 -10.27 -11.85 -11.18
CA ASN A 84 -11.16 -11.20 -10.22
C ASN A 84 -10.66 -11.39 -8.79
N HIS A 85 -10.16 -12.57 -8.44
CA HIS A 85 -9.56 -12.84 -7.14
C HIS A 85 -8.33 -11.95 -6.89
N GLU A 86 -7.44 -11.84 -7.86
CA GLU A 86 -6.25 -10.99 -7.75
C GLU A 86 -6.61 -9.49 -7.72
N GLN A 87 -7.61 -9.07 -8.49
CA GLN A 87 -8.16 -7.73 -8.37
C GLN A 87 -8.69 -7.48 -6.96
N GLY A 88 -9.37 -8.45 -6.37
CA GLY A 88 -9.85 -8.38 -4.98
C GLY A 88 -8.72 -8.20 -3.96
N ASN A 89 -7.57 -8.81 -4.19
CA ASN A 89 -6.41 -8.60 -3.34
C ASN A 89 -5.90 -7.14 -3.42
N PHE A 90 -5.91 -6.56 -4.60
CA PHE A 90 -5.57 -5.15 -4.81
C PHE A 90 -6.60 -4.23 -4.14
N ASP A 91 -7.89 -4.53 -4.28
CA ASP A 91 -8.98 -3.80 -3.63
C ASP A 91 -8.89 -3.91 -2.09
N LEU A 92 -8.50 -5.08 -1.57
CA LEU A 92 -8.31 -5.28 -0.14
C LEU A 92 -7.24 -4.34 0.44
N ALA A 93 -6.14 -4.14 -0.28
CA ALA A 93 -5.10 -3.21 0.14
C ALA A 93 -5.64 -1.77 0.24
N GLU A 94 -6.46 -1.35 -0.71
CA GLU A 94 -7.15 -0.05 -0.65
C GLU A 94 -8.12 0.05 0.52
N LEU A 95 -8.88 -1.00 0.79
CA LEU A 95 -9.79 -1.05 1.94
C LEU A 95 -9.00 -0.90 3.25
N VAL A 96 -7.93 -1.64 3.43
CA VAL A 96 -7.08 -1.57 4.62
C VAL A 96 -6.50 -0.15 4.79
N LYS A 97 -6.06 0.47 3.70
CA LYS A 97 -5.62 1.86 3.72
C LYS A 97 -6.71 2.79 4.24
N ARG A 98 -7.93 2.72 3.68
CA ARG A 98 -9.05 3.59 4.07
C ARG A 98 -9.45 3.42 5.53
N GLU A 99 -9.40 2.22 6.05
CA GLU A 99 -9.71 1.92 7.45
C GLU A 99 -8.68 2.49 8.43
N ASN A 100 -7.44 2.72 7.99
CA ASN A 100 -6.33 3.02 8.89
C ASN A 100 -5.65 4.38 8.66
N ILE A 101 -5.90 5.06 7.53
CA ILE A 101 -5.19 6.29 7.17
C ILE A 101 -5.39 7.42 8.21
N THR A 102 -6.60 7.59 8.73
CA THR A 102 -6.90 8.64 9.70
C THR A 102 -6.11 8.45 10.98
N ASN A 103 -6.10 7.23 11.52
CA ASN A 103 -5.32 6.91 12.72
C ASN A 103 -3.82 7.11 12.50
N LEU A 104 -3.31 6.73 11.33
CA LEU A 104 -1.91 6.94 10.98
C LEU A 104 -1.58 8.44 10.94
N GLN A 105 -2.41 9.26 10.33
CA GLN A 105 -2.23 10.71 10.27
C GLN A 105 -2.28 11.34 11.67
N GLU A 106 -3.19 10.89 12.53
CA GLU A 106 -3.35 11.40 13.91
C GLU A 106 -2.13 11.13 14.78
N GLU A 107 -1.34 10.10 14.48
CA GLU A 107 -0.08 9.85 15.17
C GLU A 107 0.94 10.98 14.99
N PHE A 108 0.84 11.74 13.92
CA PHE A 108 1.83 12.75 13.53
C PHE A 108 1.31 14.18 13.51
N TYR A 109 0.04 14.40 13.16
CA TYR A 109 -0.50 15.73 12.98
C TYR A 109 -0.58 16.50 14.31
N LYS A 110 -0.29 17.80 14.24
CA LYS A 110 -0.30 18.73 15.40
C LYS A 110 0.72 18.40 16.48
N LYS A 111 1.68 17.52 16.19
CA LYS A 111 2.79 17.20 17.10
C LYS A 111 4.04 17.96 16.68
N HIS A 112 4.84 18.35 17.66
CA HIS A 112 6.13 18.98 17.46
C HIS A 112 7.24 17.96 17.73
N PHE A 113 8.18 17.86 16.80
CA PHE A 113 9.31 16.95 16.92
C PHE A 113 10.61 17.72 16.96
N SER A 114 11.54 17.30 17.82
CA SER A 114 12.85 17.92 17.94
C SER A 114 13.64 17.78 16.64
N THR A 115 14.26 18.89 16.20
CA THR A 115 15.20 18.88 15.10
C THR A 115 16.61 18.54 15.58
N ARG A 116 17.42 18.01 14.68
CA ARG A 116 18.87 17.84 14.88
C ARG A 116 19.62 18.46 13.72
N GLY A 117 20.87 18.83 13.95
CA GLY A 117 21.71 19.47 12.95
C GLY A 117 22.33 20.76 13.47
N GLN A 118 23.39 21.23 12.83
CA GLN A 118 24.19 22.39 13.25
C GLN A 118 23.80 23.68 12.52
N ASN A 119 23.04 23.56 11.40
CA ASN A 119 22.59 24.70 10.61
C ASN A 119 21.22 24.37 9.99
N ASP A 120 20.61 25.35 9.33
CA ASP A 120 19.26 25.21 8.78
C ASP A 120 19.17 24.15 7.69
N GLU A 121 20.18 24.03 6.85
CA GLU A 121 20.23 23.02 5.80
C GLU A 121 20.26 21.59 6.36
N GLN A 122 21.13 21.35 7.35
CA GLN A 122 21.20 20.08 8.05
C GLN A 122 19.90 19.78 8.80
N ARG A 123 19.30 20.76 9.47
CA ARG A 123 18.02 20.59 10.18
C ARG A 123 16.91 20.16 9.22
N LYS A 124 16.81 20.77 8.04
CA LYS A 124 15.84 20.39 7.00
C LYS A 124 16.06 18.96 6.53
N GLN A 125 17.30 18.61 6.22
CA GLN A 125 17.66 17.26 5.74
C GLN A 125 17.32 16.22 6.80
N PHE A 126 17.75 16.40 8.02
CA PHE A 126 17.50 15.44 9.10
C PHE A 126 16.01 15.36 9.47
N ALA A 127 15.29 16.48 9.44
CA ALA A 127 13.84 16.45 9.66
C ALA A 127 13.13 15.61 8.60
N LYS A 128 13.55 15.71 7.33
CA LYS A 128 13.01 14.89 6.24
C LYS A 128 13.33 13.40 6.44
N GLU A 129 14.55 13.08 6.79
CA GLU A 129 14.99 11.72 7.07
C GLU A 129 14.28 11.11 8.29
N ASP A 130 14.25 11.85 9.40
CA ASP A 130 13.65 11.39 10.65
C ASP A 130 12.14 11.21 10.50
N SER A 131 11.45 12.17 9.88
CA SER A 131 10.01 12.06 9.61
C SER A 131 9.68 10.89 8.69
N GLY A 132 10.46 10.71 7.63
CA GLY A 132 10.29 9.59 6.70
C GLY A 132 10.44 8.24 7.40
N ARG A 133 11.44 8.08 8.26
CA ARG A 133 11.63 6.87 9.05
C ARG A 133 10.45 6.62 9.99
N MET A 134 9.99 7.64 10.69
CA MET A 134 8.87 7.54 11.63
C MET A 134 7.59 7.12 10.92
N ILE A 135 7.28 7.72 9.76
CA ILE A 135 6.11 7.36 8.97
C ILE A 135 6.27 5.94 8.43
N ASN A 136 7.46 5.61 7.94
CA ASN A 136 7.73 4.26 7.38
C ASN A 136 7.47 3.16 8.40
N GLU A 137 7.81 3.36 9.66
CA GLU A 137 7.52 2.40 10.74
C GLU A 137 6.01 2.12 10.86
N GLN A 138 5.17 3.13 10.71
CA GLN A 138 3.71 2.97 10.74
C GLN A 138 3.17 2.35 9.45
N VAL A 139 3.76 2.70 8.31
CA VAL A 139 3.39 2.11 7.02
C VAL A 139 3.77 0.63 6.96
N GLU A 140 4.89 0.23 7.54
CA GLU A 140 5.27 -1.19 7.67
C GLU A 140 4.27 -1.99 8.51
N LYS A 141 3.76 -1.40 9.60
CA LYS A 141 2.68 -2.03 10.38
C LYS A 141 1.42 -2.20 9.55
N LEU A 142 1.08 -1.20 8.74
CA LEU A 142 -0.06 -1.26 7.82
C LEU A 142 0.16 -2.35 6.75
N GLN A 143 1.36 -2.46 6.21
CA GLN A 143 1.72 -3.51 5.25
C GLN A 143 1.55 -4.89 5.88
N ASN A 144 2.01 -5.09 7.10
CA ASN A 144 1.85 -6.36 7.82
C ASN A 144 0.36 -6.68 8.06
N LEU A 145 -0.44 -5.69 8.42
CA LEU A 145 -1.89 -5.86 8.56
C LEU A 145 -2.54 -6.29 7.25
N PHE A 146 -2.16 -5.65 6.14
CA PHE A 146 -2.63 -6.05 4.82
C PHE A 146 -2.21 -7.49 4.49
N ASP A 147 -0.95 -7.85 4.74
CA ASP A 147 -0.44 -9.19 4.46
C ASP A 147 -1.23 -10.27 5.22
N GLU A 148 -1.52 -10.01 6.49
CA GLU A 148 -2.37 -10.91 7.31
C GLU A 148 -3.80 -11.03 6.74
N ARG A 149 -4.41 -9.91 6.39
CA ARG A 149 -5.76 -9.89 5.81
C ARG A 149 -5.80 -10.50 4.43
N SER A 150 -4.75 -10.32 3.63
CA SER A 150 -4.59 -10.96 2.33
C SER A 150 -4.51 -12.48 2.47
N GLN A 151 -3.75 -12.98 3.43
CA GLN A 151 -3.68 -14.41 3.70
C GLN A 151 -5.03 -14.98 4.13
N LYS A 152 -5.76 -14.27 4.98
CA LYS A 152 -7.13 -14.65 5.37
C LYS A 152 -8.08 -14.69 4.18
N TYR A 153 -8.03 -13.65 3.34
CA TYR A 153 -8.81 -13.55 2.10
C TYR A 153 -8.55 -14.73 1.17
N GLN A 154 -7.28 -15.06 0.95
CA GLN A 154 -6.88 -16.20 0.12
C GLN A 154 -7.40 -17.52 0.67
N ASN A 155 -7.30 -17.72 1.98
CA ASN A 155 -7.77 -18.95 2.63
C ASN A 155 -9.30 -19.08 2.58
N GLU A 156 -10.04 -18.04 2.92
CA GLU A 156 -11.51 -18.05 2.93
C GLU A 156 -12.10 -18.25 1.54
N THR A 157 -11.50 -17.60 0.53
CA THR A 157 -11.95 -17.74 -0.85
C THR A 157 -11.37 -18.96 -1.56
N ASN A 158 -10.49 -19.72 -0.90
CA ASN A 158 -9.72 -20.80 -1.49
C ASN A 158 -9.09 -20.35 -2.83
N TYR A 159 -8.34 -19.23 -2.77
CA TYR A 159 -7.69 -18.61 -3.94
C TYR A 159 -8.66 -18.31 -5.08
N GLY A 160 -9.86 -17.84 -4.74
CA GLY A 160 -10.91 -17.51 -5.71
C GLY A 160 -11.78 -18.69 -6.17
N LYS A 161 -11.51 -19.90 -5.68
CA LYS A 161 -12.27 -21.11 -6.05
C LYS A 161 -13.57 -21.27 -5.27
N ASN A 162 -13.67 -20.67 -4.08
CA ASN A 162 -14.91 -20.58 -3.32
C ASN A 162 -15.70 -19.36 -3.79
N PHE A 163 -16.60 -19.54 -4.74
CA PHE A 163 -17.33 -18.44 -5.37
C PHE A 163 -18.28 -17.73 -4.42
N GLU A 164 -18.84 -18.40 -3.43
CA GLU A 164 -19.71 -17.78 -2.44
C GLU A 164 -18.95 -16.77 -1.58
N GLU A 165 -17.81 -17.18 -1.02
CA GLU A 165 -16.97 -16.29 -0.22
C GLU A 165 -16.34 -15.18 -1.08
N GLN A 166 -15.89 -15.49 -2.30
CA GLN A 166 -15.40 -14.48 -3.22
C GLN A 166 -16.46 -13.41 -3.50
N SER A 167 -17.69 -13.81 -3.73
CA SER A 167 -18.80 -12.89 -3.98
C SER A 167 -19.09 -11.97 -2.79
N ARG A 168 -18.95 -12.45 -1.56
CA ARG A 168 -19.09 -11.61 -0.35
C ARG A 168 -18.03 -10.52 -0.31
N TYR A 169 -16.78 -10.88 -0.59
CA TYR A 169 -15.69 -9.90 -0.68
C TYR A 169 -15.91 -8.92 -1.83
N ASP A 170 -16.35 -9.40 -2.99
CA ASP A 170 -16.60 -8.55 -4.17
C ASP A 170 -17.65 -7.46 -3.89
N LEU A 171 -18.68 -7.77 -3.11
CA LEU A 171 -19.69 -6.78 -2.68
C LEU A 171 -19.06 -5.66 -1.83
N THR A 172 -18.15 -6.01 -0.94
CA THR A 172 -17.40 -5.03 -0.14
C THR A 172 -16.50 -4.18 -1.02
N PHE A 173 -15.75 -4.79 -1.93
CA PHE A 173 -14.81 -4.11 -2.81
C PHE A 173 -15.50 -3.18 -3.81
N LYS A 174 -16.68 -3.55 -4.27
CA LYS A 174 -17.48 -2.71 -5.17
C LYS A 174 -17.77 -1.33 -4.58
N GLN A 175 -17.94 -1.24 -3.26
CA GLN A 175 -18.20 0.02 -2.57
C GLN A 175 -17.01 0.99 -2.64
N LEU A 176 -15.80 0.49 -2.82
CA LEU A 176 -14.59 1.33 -2.94
C LEU A 176 -14.60 2.18 -4.21
N ARG A 177 -15.40 1.81 -5.20
CA ARG A 177 -15.42 2.41 -6.53
C ARG A 177 -16.58 3.36 -6.76
N THR A 178 -17.40 3.56 -5.74
CA THR A 178 -18.56 4.47 -5.79
C THR A 178 -18.23 5.85 -5.23
#